data_d6e66b54ba232c468f34dbdbb433f676
#
_entry.id   d6e66b54ba232c468f34dbdbb433f676
#
_cell.length_a   1.000
_cell.length_b   1.000
_cell.length_c   1.000
_cell.angle_alpha   90.00
_cell.angle_beta   90.00
_cell.angle_gamma   90.00
#
_symmetry.space_group_name_H-M   'P 1'
#
loop_
_entity.id
_entity.type
_entity.pdbx_description
1 polymer ?
#
loop_
_entity_poly.entity_id
_entity_poly.type
_entity_poly.pdbx_seq_one_letter_code
_entity_poly.pdbx_strand_id
1 'polypeptide(L)'
;MKLKIISIIALISISLSVNAQTQKSSDGNEAASKTLFELSPFERAVCCIRFYEGLHRKKDYPYVGYGHKLRPGERYSSNMTAREAEVLLRKDLRELCAMFRSYGQDSLLLAALAYNIGPYKVLGCKGRYPKSTVLKKLEA
;
A
#
# COMPACT_ATOMS: atom_id res chain seq x y z
N MET A 1 0.09 12.31 -11.74
CA MET A 1 0.45 11.69 -10.46
C MET A 1 -0.44 12.10 -9.28
N LYS A 2 -1.15 13.22 -9.30
CA LYS A 2 -2.00 13.70 -8.17
C LYS A 2 -3.36 12.97 -8.03
N LEU A 3 -3.86 12.32 -9.08
CA LEU A 3 -5.18 11.65 -9.06
C LEU A 3 -5.19 10.30 -8.35
N LYS A 4 -4.05 9.58 -8.30
CA LYS A 4 -3.96 8.25 -7.68
C LYS A 4 -4.07 8.26 -6.14
N ILE A 5 -3.71 9.37 -5.49
CA ILE A 5 -3.67 9.48 -4.03
C ILE A 5 -5.07 9.55 -3.42
N ILE A 6 -6.01 10.23 -4.10
CA ILE A 6 -7.38 10.45 -3.61
C ILE A 6 -8.16 9.13 -3.58
N SER A 7 -7.92 8.24 -4.55
CA SER A 7 -8.62 6.95 -4.65
C SER A 7 -8.24 5.96 -3.54
N ILE A 8 -6.99 5.95 -3.06
CA ILE A 8 -6.54 5.02 -2.00
C ILE A 8 -7.14 5.39 -0.65
N ILE A 9 -7.21 6.69 -0.34
CA ILE A 9 -7.80 7.18 0.92
C ILE A 9 -9.32 6.94 0.94
N ALA A 10 -10.02 7.12 -0.18
CA ALA A 10 -11.46 6.89 -0.29
C ALA A 10 -11.85 5.42 -0.07
N LEU A 11 -11.04 4.45 -0.52
CA LEU A 11 -11.33 3.02 -0.35
C LEU A 11 -11.08 2.48 1.05
N ILE A 12 -10.26 3.14 1.84
CA ILE A 12 -10.06 2.79 3.26
C ILE A 12 -11.23 3.31 4.11
N SER A 13 -11.94 4.35 3.66
CA SER A 13 -13.02 5.03 4.40
C SER A 13 -14.43 4.58 4.05
N ILE A 14 -14.64 3.76 3.00
CA ILE A 14 -15.97 3.31 2.59
C ILE A 14 -16.31 2.00 3.30
N SER A 15 -16.73 2.09 4.54
CA SER A 15 -17.59 1.14 5.21
C SER A 15 -19.03 1.62 5.11
N LEU A 16 -19.65 1.59 3.92
CA LEU A 16 -21.10 1.76 3.78
C LEU A 16 -21.58 1.20 2.42
N SER A 17 -22.32 0.10 2.51
CA SER A 17 -23.36 -0.36 1.59
C SER A 17 -23.05 -0.42 0.09
N VAL A 18 -22.61 -1.60 -0.38
CA VAL A 18 -22.87 -2.02 -1.76
C VAL A 18 -23.42 -3.45 -1.74
N ASN A 19 -24.67 -3.58 -2.15
CA ASN A 19 -25.31 -4.85 -2.49
C ASN A 19 -24.55 -5.48 -3.66
N ALA A 20 -23.93 -6.62 -3.42
CA ALA A 20 -23.32 -7.42 -4.47
C ALA A 20 -24.41 -8.27 -5.15
N GLN A 21 -24.69 -7.96 -6.41
CA GLN A 21 -25.40 -8.91 -7.28
C GLN A 21 -24.47 -10.04 -7.67
N THR A 22 -24.83 -11.22 -7.24
CA THR A 22 -24.16 -12.49 -7.51
C THR A 22 -24.43 -12.89 -8.96
N GLN A 23 -23.41 -12.90 -9.81
CA GLN A 23 -23.42 -13.73 -11.02
C GLN A 23 -22.79 -15.08 -10.71
N LYS A 24 -23.62 -16.10 -10.83
CA LYS A 24 -23.32 -17.51 -10.64
C LYS A 24 -22.71 -18.04 -11.94
N SER A 25 -21.42 -18.39 -11.97
CA SER A 25 -20.86 -19.29 -12.95
C SER A 25 -20.37 -20.55 -12.25
N SER A 26 -20.98 -21.66 -12.64
CA SER A 26 -20.67 -23.01 -12.22
C SER A 26 -19.37 -23.49 -12.88
N ASP A 27 -18.33 -23.78 -12.09
CA ASP A 27 -17.47 -24.96 -12.29
C ASP A 27 -16.58 -25.13 -11.06
N GLY A 28 -16.56 -26.37 -10.58
CA GLY A 28 -16.05 -26.76 -9.28
C GLY A 28 -14.55 -26.62 -9.12
N ASN A 29 -14.16 -25.71 -8.29
CA ASN A 29 -13.06 -25.78 -7.32
C ASN A 29 -13.23 -24.61 -6.35
N GLU A 30 -13.98 -24.84 -5.28
CA GLU A 30 -14.31 -23.86 -4.27
C GLU A 30 -13.14 -23.68 -3.28
N ALA A 31 -12.06 -23.04 -3.75
CA ALA A 31 -11.23 -22.24 -2.85
C ALA A 31 -12.02 -20.95 -2.60
N ALA A 32 -12.75 -20.89 -1.49
CA ALA A 32 -13.59 -19.75 -1.13
C ALA A 32 -12.78 -18.45 -1.26
N SER A 33 -13.05 -17.69 -2.30
CA SER A 33 -12.42 -16.39 -2.54
C SER A 33 -12.96 -15.45 -1.47
N LYS A 34 -12.12 -15.18 -0.45
CA LYS A 34 -12.45 -14.21 0.60
C LYS A 34 -12.70 -12.85 -0.04
N THR A 35 -13.79 -12.22 0.32
CA THR A 35 -14.04 -10.83 -0.08
C THR A 35 -12.99 -9.92 0.56
N LEU A 36 -12.73 -8.75 -0.04
CA LEU A 36 -11.76 -7.79 0.49
C LEU A 36 -12.03 -7.42 1.96
N PHE A 37 -13.31 -7.44 2.38
CA PHE A 37 -13.71 -7.09 3.75
C PHE A 37 -13.43 -8.19 4.79
N GLU A 38 -13.26 -9.43 4.37
CA GLU A 38 -12.90 -10.57 5.22
C GLU A 38 -11.39 -10.63 5.47
N LEU A 39 -10.61 -9.87 4.72
CA LEU A 39 -9.16 -9.78 4.90
C LEU A 39 -8.82 -8.93 6.12
N SER A 40 -7.68 -9.24 6.75
CA SER A 40 -7.12 -8.37 7.79
C SER A 40 -6.80 -6.97 7.21
N PRO A 41 -6.75 -5.92 8.04
CA PRO A 41 -6.40 -4.58 7.57
C PRO A 41 -5.09 -4.54 6.78
N PHE A 42 -4.07 -5.30 7.21
CA PHE A 42 -2.78 -5.39 6.52
C PHE A 42 -2.93 -6.03 5.13
N GLU A 43 -3.68 -7.12 5.02
CA GLU A 43 -3.93 -7.78 3.73
C GLU A 43 -4.72 -6.88 2.78
N ARG A 44 -5.69 -6.15 3.29
CA ARG A 44 -6.42 -5.14 2.50
C ARG A 44 -5.48 -4.07 1.95
N ALA A 45 -4.56 -3.54 2.78
CA ALA A 45 -3.58 -2.56 2.34
C ALA A 45 -2.66 -3.13 1.25
N VAL A 46 -2.18 -4.37 1.39
CA VAL A 46 -1.39 -5.07 0.36
C VAL A 46 -2.18 -5.20 -0.95
N CYS A 47 -3.43 -5.66 -0.90
CA CYS A 47 -4.27 -5.78 -2.08
C CYS A 47 -4.50 -4.43 -2.77
N CYS A 48 -4.81 -3.39 -2.01
CA CYS A 48 -5.01 -2.04 -2.54
C CYS A 48 -3.75 -1.50 -3.23
N ILE A 49 -2.58 -1.61 -2.59
CA ILE A 49 -1.33 -1.13 -3.17
C ILE A 49 -1.02 -1.89 -4.47
N ARG A 50 -1.13 -3.23 -4.47
CA ARG A 50 -0.94 -4.04 -5.68
C ARG A 50 -1.83 -3.61 -6.84
N PHE A 51 -3.11 -3.36 -6.54
CA PHE A 51 -4.09 -2.95 -7.55
C PHE A 51 -3.75 -1.59 -8.17
N TYR A 52 -3.40 -0.59 -7.34
CA TYR A 52 -3.16 0.77 -7.81
C TYR A 52 -1.78 0.99 -8.41
N GLU A 53 -0.73 0.38 -7.85
CA GLU A 53 0.64 0.53 -8.36
C GLU A 53 0.88 -0.32 -9.61
N GLY A 54 0.30 -1.53 -9.67
CA GLY A 54 0.60 -2.49 -10.71
C GLY A 54 2.03 -3.03 -10.62
N LEU A 55 2.33 -4.07 -11.38
CA LEU A 55 3.66 -4.67 -11.39
C LEU A 55 4.60 -3.89 -12.32
N HIS A 56 5.61 -3.24 -11.74
CA HIS A 56 6.63 -2.50 -12.48
C HIS A 56 7.50 -3.42 -13.34
N ARG A 57 7.92 -2.90 -14.48
CA ARG A 57 8.74 -3.58 -15.47
C ARG A 57 10.07 -2.83 -15.71
N LYS A 58 10.94 -3.38 -16.54
CA LYS A 58 12.26 -2.79 -16.85
C LYS A 58 12.21 -1.30 -17.22
N LYS A 59 11.14 -0.85 -17.89
CA LYS A 59 10.93 0.57 -18.26
C LYS A 59 10.73 1.50 -17.06
N ASP A 60 10.31 0.95 -15.94
CA ASP A 60 9.97 1.72 -14.74
C ASP A 60 11.17 1.91 -13.79
N TYR A 61 12.36 1.38 -14.19
CA TYR A 61 13.59 1.51 -13.41
C TYR A 61 13.81 2.97 -12.97
N PRO A 62 14.19 3.26 -11.73
CA PRO A 62 14.66 2.35 -10.67
C PRO A 62 13.54 1.80 -9.75
N TYR A 63 12.30 1.77 -10.21
CA TYR A 63 11.19 1.18 -9.47
C TYR A 63 11.02 -0.27 -9.89
N VAL A 64 10.87 -1.18 -8.91
CA VAL A 64 10.68 -2.61 -9.11
C VAL A 64 9.47 -3.12 -8.31
N GLY A 65 8.98 -4.30 -8.66
CA GLY A 65 7.85 -4.91 -7.98
C GLY A 65 6.60 -4.02 -8.02
N TYR A 66 5.99 -3.75 -6.88
CA TYR A 66 4.82 -2.88 -6.76
C TYR A 66 5.19 -1.48 -6.27
N GLY A 67 6.24 -0.88 -6.83
CA GLY A 67 6.62 0.50 -6.55
C GLY A 67 7.79 0.68 -5.59
N HIS A 68 8.52 -0.41 -5.26
CA HIS A 68 9.76 -0.30 -4.49
C HIS A 68 10.81 0.47 -5.28
N LYS A 69 11.28 1.57 -4.74
CA LYS A 69 12.41 2.31 -5.31
C LYS A 69 13.72 1.74 -4.81
N LEU A 70 14.56 1.24 -5.73
CA LEU A 70 15.86 0.70 -5.39
C LEU A 70 16.71 1.70 -4.60
N ARG A 71 17.27 1.25 -3.49
CA ARG A 71 18.21 1.99 -2.65
C ARG A 71 19.66 1.64 -3.03
N PRO A 72 20.64 2.48 -2.74
CA PRO A 72 22.03 2.14 -2.96
C PRO A 72 22.40 0.80 -2.30
N GLY A 73 22.98 -0.12 -3.10
CA GLY A 73 23.38 -1.45 -2.64
C GLY A 73 22.29 -2.54 -2.76
N GLU A 74 21.03 -2.20 -3.02
CA GLU A 74 19.98 -3.19 -3.27
C GLU A 74 20.08 -3.77 -4.68
N ARG A 75 19.87 -5.09 -4.79
CA ARG A 75 19.93 -5.84 -6.05
C ARG A 75 18.65 -6.63 -6.26
N TYR A 76 17.59 -5.95 -6.70
CA TYR A 76 16.35 -6.61 -7.11
C TYR A 76 16.22 -6.60 -8.63
N SER A 77 15.66 -7.69 -9.18
CA SER A 77 15.40 -7.80 -10.61
C SER A 77 14.28 -6.85 -11.04
N SER A 78 14.44 -6.19 -12.19
CA SER A 78 13.36 -5.45 -12.84
C SER A 78 12.28 -6.35 -13.46
N ASN A 79 12.52 -7.67 -13.50
CA ASN A 79 11.59 -8.68 -14.01
C ASN A 79 11.11 -9.61 -12.89
N MET A 80 10.79 -9.04 -11.72
CA MET A 80 10.23 -9.80 -10.61
C MET A 80 8.90 -10.47 -11.01
N THR A 81 8.70 -11.68 -10.51
CA THR A 81 7.37 -12.32 -10.53
C THR A 81 6.42 -11.56 -9.59
N ALA A 82 5.11 -11.71 -9.80
CA ALA A 82 4.12 -11.12 -8.92
C ALA A 82 4.28 -11.58 -7.45
N ARG A 83 4.71 -12.83 -7.24
CA ARG A 83 4.97 -13.40 -5.91
C ARG A 83 6.18 -12.74 -5.24
N GLU A 84 7.30 -12.60 -5.94
CA GLU A 84 8.49 -11.92 -5.41
C GLU A 84 8.21 -10.45 -5.11
N ALA A 85 7.50 -9.78 -6.02
CA ALA A 85 7.09 -8.39 -5.84
C ALA A 85 6.16 -8.21 -4.62
N GLU A 86 5.26 -9.17 -4.36
CA GLU A 86 4.40 -9.13 -3.18
C GLU A 86 5.20 -9.34 -1.88
N VAL A 87 6.17 -10.24 -1.87
CA VAL A 87 7.07 -10.43 -0.72
C VAL A 87 7.80 -9.14 -0.39
N LEU A 88 8.33 -8.46 -1.42
CA LEU A 88 9.01 -7.17 -1.26
C LEU A 88 8.06 -6.07 -0.74
N LEU A 89 6.86 -5.95 -1.34
CA LEU A 89 5.83 -5.02 -0.87
C LEU A 89 5.49 -5.22 0.61
N ARG A 90 5.28 -6.47 1.02
CA ARG A 90 4.97 -6.82 2.43
C ARG A 90 6.11 -6.45 3.37
N LYS A 91 7.36 -6.64 2.94
CA LYS A 91 8.55 -6.20 3.68
C LYS A 91 8.53 -4.69 3.86
N ASP A 92 8.43 -3.93 2.77
CA ASP A 92 8.42 -2.47 2.79
C ASP A 92 7.28 -1.90 3.65
N LEU A 93 6.09 -2.46 3.53
CA LEU A 93 4.94 -2.02 4.32
C LEU A 93 5.12 -2.28 5.82
N ARG A 94 5.74 -3.42 6.21
CA ARG A 94 6.08 -3.70 7.61
C ARG A 94 7.14 -2.73 8.14
N GLU A 95 8.17 -2.42 7.34
CA GLU A 95 9.20 -1.42 7.70
C GLU A 95 8.55 -0.05 7.95
N LEU A 96 7.62 0.35 7.07
CA LEU A 96 6.88 1.61 7.25
C LEU A 96 5.96 1.57 8.48
N CYS A 97 5.24 0.47 8.73
CA CYS A 97 4.46 0.33 9.97
C CYS A 97 5.34 0.48 11.22
N ALA A 98 6.55 -0.09 11.21
CA ALA A 98 7.49 0.06 12.30
C ALA A 98 7.94 1.52 12.52
N MET A 99 8.11 2.30 11.44
CA MET A 99 8.42 3.74 11.54
C MET A 99 7.29 4.55 12.18
N PHE A 100 6.03 4.13 11.99
CA PHE A 100 4.84 4.78 12.54
C PHE A 100 4.28 4.11 13.78
N ARG A 101 5.03 3.19 14.43
CA ARG A 101 4.55 2.39 15.56
C ARG A 101 4.00 3.22 16.73
N SER A 102 4.55 4.40 16.96
CA SER A 102 4.10 5.32 18.03
C SER A 102 2.67 5.84 17.82
N TYR A 103 2.10 5.71 16.63
CA TYR A 103 0.73 6.14 16.31
C TYR A 103 -0.31 5.02 16.49
N GLY A 104 0.06 3.90 17.09
CA GLY A 104 -0.86 2.82 17.46
C GLY A 104 -1.66 2.29 16.26
N GLN A 105 -2.99 2.33 16.37
CA GLN A 105 -3.90 1.84 15.32
C GLN A 105 -3.80 2.59 13.99
N ASP A 106 -3.30 3.81 13.97
CA ASP A 106 -3.12 4.62 12.75
C ASP A 106 -1.83 4.28 12.01
N SER A 107 -0.95 3.46 12.59
CA SER A 107 0.36 3.11 12.02
C SER A 107 0.27 2.54 10.60
N LEU A 108 -0.70 1.66 10.34
CA LEU A 108 -0.89 1.05 9.03
C LEU A 108 -1.40 2.06 7.99
N LEU A 109 -2.32 2.95 8.37
CA LEU A 109 -2.82 4.02 7.49
C LEU A 109 -1.68 4.96 7.10
N LEU A 110 -0.88 5.38 8.08
CA LEU A 110 0.29 6.23 7.85
C LEU A 110 1.36 5.53 7.01
N ALA A 111 1.57 4.23 7.21
CA ALA A 111 2.47 3.42 6.41
C ALA A 111 2.01 3.33 4.94
N ALA A 112 0.72 3.09 4.70
CA ALA A 112 0.15 3.06 3.36
C ALA A 112 0.27 4.43 2.65
N LEU A 113 0.03 5.53 3.37
CA LEU A 113 0.26 6.88 2.86
C LEU A 113 1.75 7.10 2.54
N ALA A 114 2.64 6.71 3.45
CA ALA A 114 4.09 6.85 3.28
C ALA A 114 4.63 5.99 2.13
N TYR A 115 4.03 4.85 1.85
CA TYR A 115 4.38 4.02 0.70
C TYR A 115 4.21 4.81 -0.62
N ASN A 116 3.13 5.59 -0.73
CA ASN A 116 2.83 6.38 -1.92
C ASN A 116 3.65 7.65 -2.06
N ILE A 117 3.83 8.41 -0.97
CA ILE A 117 4.43 9.75 -1.04
C ILE A 117 5.84 9.83 -0.45
N GLY A 118 6.28 8.78 0.19
CA GLY A 118 7.55 8.69 0.92
C GLY A 118 7.41 9.05 2.41
N PRO A 119 8.09 8.29 3.30
CA PRO A 119 7.93 8.44 4.75
C PRO A 119 8.35 9.83 5.27
N TYR A 120 9.38 10.42 4.71
CA TYR A 120 9.85 11.74 5.14
C TYR A 120 8.92 12.91 4.77
N LYS A 121 8.04 12.72 3.79
CA LYS A 121 6.97 13.69 3.50
C LYS A 121 5.81 13.59 4.50
N VAL A 122 5.64 12.44 5.12
CA VAL A 122 4.66 12.23 6.19
C VAL A 122 5.22 12.72 7.52
N LEU A 123 6.38 12.20 7.93
CA LEU A 123 7.04 12.51 9.21
C LEU A 123 7.58 13.94 9.29
N GLY A 124 7.92 14.51 8.16
CA GLY A 124 8.77 15.70 8.06
C GLY A 124 10.27 15.34 8.07
N CYS A 125 11.07 16.23 7.53
CA CYS A 125 12.52 16.14 7.53
C CYS A 125 13.09 17.56 7.63
N LYS A 126 13.87 17.80 8.69
CA LYS A 126 14.44 19.13 8.98
C LYS A 126 15.15 19.70 7.73
N GLY A 127 14.83 20.92 7.36
CA GLY A 127 15.40 21.62 6.21
C GLY A 127 14.88 21.17 4.83
N ARG A 128 14.02 20.11 4.74
CA ARG A 128 13.54 19.59 3.45
C ARG A 128 12.02 19.47 3.33
N TYR A 129 11.37 18.92 4.33
CA TYR A 129 9.91 18.74 4.34
C TYR A 129 9.34 19.09 5.70
N PRO A 130 8.27 19.90 5.78
CA PRO A 130 7.53 20.08 7.02
C PRO A 130 6.78 18.79 7.36
N LYS A 131 6.47 18.59 8.65
CA LYS A 131 5.58 17.51 9.09
C LYS A 131 4.23 17.64 8.37
N SER A 132 3.68 16.52 7.91
CA SER A 132 2.40 16.51 7.16
C SER A 132 1.24 17.01 8.02
N THR A 133 0.22 17.59 7.37
CA THR A 133 -1.00 18.03 8.03
C THR A 133 -1.73 16.87 8.73
N VAL A 134 -1.67 15.67 8.16
CA VAL A 134 -2.28 14.46 8.77
C VAL A 134 -1.65 14.20 10.13
N LEU A 135 -0.31 14.16 10.21
CA LEU A 135 0.36 13.93 11.49
C LEU A 135 0.11 15.04 12.50
N LYS A 136 0.13 16.31 12.06
CA LYS A 136 -0.19 17.44 12.95
C LYS A 136 -1.59 17.33 13.55
N LYS A 137 -2.57 16.81 12.80
CA LYS A 137 -3.94 16.61 13.30
C LYS A 137 -4.06 15.39 14.23
N LEU A 138 -3.25 14.34 14.04
CA LEU A 138 -3.25 13.18 14.92
C LEU A 138 -2.53 13.46 16.26
N GLU A 139 -1.66 14.45 16.29
CA GLU A 139 -0.90 14.85 17.50
C GLU A 139 -1.57 15.99 18.27
N ALA A 140 -2.63 16.60 17.73
CA ALA A 140 -3.37 17.70 18.36
C ALA A 140 -4.44 17.19 19.32
#